data_e14d2e353579d1193bfe597022ce0956
#
_entry.id   e14d2e353579d1193bfe597022ce0956
#
_cell.length_a   1.000
_cell.length_b   1.000
_cell.length_c   1.000
_cell.angle_alpha   90.00
_cell.angle_beta   90.00
_cell.angle_gamma   90.00
#
_symmetry.space_group_name_H-M   'P 1'
#
loop_
_entity.id
_entity.type
_entity.pdbx_description
1 polymer ?
#
loop_
_entity_poly.entity_id
_entity_poly.type
_entity_poly.pdbx_seq_one_letter_code
_entity_poly.pdbx_strand_id
1 'polypeptide(L)'
;ERGTIKENQNIVLVQADGSIKKSRVKELYVFEGMGKRRVTEVLCGDLCAVVGLEDFGIGDTICDAEFPDALPIISVDEPTMSMTFSINNSPFFGKDGKFVTSRHLRDRLMKETEKNLALRVEDTDSADSFLVFGRGILHLGVLVETMRREGYELTVGNPQVLVKQIDGKKHEPFEILVVDVPSEFSGKVIDLVTQR
;
A
#
# COMPACT_ATOMS: atom_id res chain seq x y z
N GLU A 1 -15.60 -11.18 -9.47
CA GLU A 1 -16.66 -11.73 -8.62
C GLU A 1 -17.94 -12.07 -9.38
N ARG A 2 -18.34 -11.27 -10.37
CA ARG A 2 -19.56 -11.49 -11.18
C ARG A 2 -19.23 -11.34 -12.67
N GLY A 3 -19.98 -12.07 -13.52
CA GLY A 3 -19.93 -11.93 -14.96
C GLY A 3 -18.70 -12.54 -15.60
N THR A 4 -18.42 -12.09 -16.81
CA THR A 4 -17.32 -12.56 -17.66
C THR A 4 -16.62 -11.36 -18.28
N ILE A 5 -15.29 -11.34 -18.22
CA ILE A 5 -14.47 -10.33 -18.87
C ILE A 5 -13.81 -10.92 -20.13
N LYS A 6 -13.81 -10.17 -21.23
CA LYS A 6 -13.26 -10.61 -22.52
C LYS A 6 -12.16 -9.69 -23.02
N GLU A 7 -11.25 -10.28 -23.79
CA GLU A 7 -10.24 -9.52 -24.52
C GLU A 7 -10.92 -8.57 -25.53
N ASN A 8 -10.38 -7.38 -25.68
CA ASN A 8 -10.91 -6.31 -26.54
C ASN A 8 -12.30 -5.77 -26.16
N GLN A 9 -12.84 -6.11 -24.97
CA GLN A 9 -14.11 -5.60 -24.47
C GLN A 9 -13.98 -4.13 -24.04
N ASN A 10 -14.98 -3.32 -24.39
CA ASN A 10 -15.16 -2.00 -23.79
C ASN A 10 -15.76 -2.16 -22.40
N ILE A 11 -15.17 -1.51 -21.44
CA ILE A 11 -15.55 -1.57 -20.02
C ILE A 11 -15.62 -0.17 -19.43
N VAL A 12 -16.17 -0.06 -18.25
CA VAL A 12 -16.02 1.10 -17.39
C VAL A 12 -15.32 0.71 -16.10
N LEU A 13 -14.48 1.60 -15.63
CA LEU A 13 -13.81 1.51 -14.34
C LEU A 13 -14.56 2.44 -13.39
N VAL A 14 -15.11 1.88 -12.31
CA VAL A 14 -15.74 2.65 -11.24
C VAL A 14 -14.74 2.77 -10.11
N GLN A 15 -14.31 3.99 -9.83
CA GLN A 15 -13.31 4.32 -8.82
C GLN A 15 -13.93 4.44 -7.43
N ALA A 16 -13.08 4.45 -6.39
CA ALA A 16 -13.53 4.55 -5.00
C ALA A 16 -14.31 5.83 -4.68
N ASP A 17 -14.08 6.93 -5.41
CA ASP A 17 -14.83 8.19 -5.29
C ASP A 17 -16.16 8.20 -6.05
N GLY A 18 -16.51 7.07 -6.70
CA GLY A 18 -17.71 6.94 -7.54
C GLY A 18 -17.54 7.48 -8.96
N SER A 19 -16.38 7.98 -9.34
CA SER A 19 -16.11 8.42 -10.70
C SER A 19 -16.06 7.24 -11.67
N ILE A 20 -16.53 7.46 -12.90
CA ILE A 20 -16.63 6.42 -13.93
C ILE A 20 -15.72 6.79 -15.10
N LYS A 21 -14.75 5.92 -15.38
CA LYS A 21 -13.83 6.07 -16.52
C LYS A 21 -14.09 4.98 -17.56
N LYS A 22 -14.22 5.37 -18.81
CA LYS A 22 -14.32 4.41 -19.93
C LYS A 22 -12.92 3.89 -20.26
N SER A 23 -12.81 2.60 -20.44
CA SER A 23 -11.56 1.93 -20.79
C SER A 23 -11.81 0.71 -21.68
N ARG A 24 -10.75 0.06 -22.12
CA ARG A 24 -10.81 -1.14 -22.94
C ARG A 24 -9.79 -2.15 -22.49
N VAL A 25 -10.22 -3.37 -22.35
CA VAL A 25 -9.34 -4.52 -22.09
C VAL A 25 -8.54 -4.80 -23.36
N LYS A 26 -7.22 -4.68 -23.34
CA LYS A 26 -6.35 -5.01 -24.47
C LYS A 26 -5.98 -6.50 -24.47
N GLU A 27 -5.54 -6.98 -23.32
CA GLU A 27 -5.13 -8.37 -23.14
C GLU A 27 -5.57 -8.88 -21.77
N LEU A 28 -5.83 -10.19 -21.72
CA LEU A 28 -6.18 -10.92 -20.51
C LEU A 28 -5.22 -12.08 -20.27
N TYR A 29 -4.85 -12.25 -19.00
CA TYR A 29 -4.00 -13.35 -18.55
C TYR A 29 -4.59 -14.01 -17.32
N VAL A 30 -4.52 -15.31 -17.23
CA VAL A 30 -4.75 -16.09 -16.01
C VAL A 30 -3.43 -16.59 -15.46
N PHE A 31 -3.40 -16.83 -14.15
CA PHE A 31 -2.23 -17.37 -13.48
C PHE A 31 -2.23 -18.90 -13.57
N GLU A 32 -1.13 -19.47 -14.02
CA GLU A 32 -0.96 -20.91 -14.19
C GLU A 32 0.42 -21.28 -13.62
N GLY A 33 0.42 -21.92 -12.45
CA GLY A 33 1.64 -22.16 -11.68
C GLY A 33 2.37 -20.84 -11.35
N MET A 34 3.63 -20.74 -11.73
CA MET A 34 4.44 -19.51 -11.53
C MET A 34 4.39 -18.55 -12.75
N GLY A 35 3.64 -18.89 -13.78
CA GLY A 35 3.54 -18.10 -15.00
C GLY A 35 2.18 -17.47 -15.23
N LYS A 36 2.05 -16.81 -16.37
CA LYS A 36 0.80 -16.23 -16.86
C LYS A 36 0.51 -16.78 -18.25
N ARG A 37 -0.74 -17.19 -18.50
CA ARG A 37 -1.21 -17.62 -19.81
C ARG A 37 -2.24 -16.63 -20.34
N ARG A 38 -2.07 -16.20 -21.59
CA ARG A 38 -3.04 -15.33 -22.27
C ARG A 38 -4.31 -16.11 -22.56
N VAL A 39 -5.45 -15.48 -22.35
CA VAL A 39 -6.78 -16.04 -22.57
C VAL A 39 -7.69 -15.01 -23.24
N THR A 40 -8.71 -15.48 -23.94
CA THR A 40 -9.68 -14.62 -24.62
C THR A 40 -10.81 -14.18 -23.69
N GLU A 41 -11.11 -14.96 -22.65
CA GLU A 41 -12.15 -14.66 -21.67
C GLU A 41 -11.80 -15.25 -20.31
N VAL A 42 -12.33 -14.62 -19.25
CA VAL A 42 -12.21 -15.07 -17.86
C VAL A 42 -13.58 -14.98 -17.20
N LEU A 43 -13.96 -16.07 -16.53
CA LEU A 43 -15.24 -16.20 -15.81
C LEU A 43 -15.12 -15.70 -14.37
N CYS A 44 -16.27 -15.47 -13.72
CA CYS A 44 -16.30 -15.16 -12.31
C CYS A 44 -15.68 -16.29 -11.47
N GLY A 45 -14.98 -15.92 -10.39
CA GLY A 45 -14.28 -16.85 -9.50
C GLY A 45 -12.77 -16.93 -9.77
N ASP A 46 -12.32 -16.63 -10.99
CA ASP A 46 -10.91 -16.67 -11.34
C ASP A 46 -10.17 -15.36 -11.05
N LEU A 47 -8.86 -15.49 -10.85
CA LEU A 47 -7.93 -14.37 -10.76
C LEU A 47 -7.30 -14.13 -12.13
N CYS A 48 -7.35 -12.88 -12.59
CA CYS A 48 -6.76 -12.52 -13.88
C CYS A 48 -5.93 -11.24 -13.80
N ALA A 49 -5.00 -11.09 -14.73
CA ALA A 49 -4.31 -9.85 -14.98
C ALA A 49 -4.86 -9.21 -16.25
N VAL A 50 -5.22 -7.94 -16.16
CA VAL A 50 -5.81 -7.15 -17.24
C VAL A 50 -4.79 -6.12 -17.71
N VAL A 51 -4.59 -6.02 -19.03
CA VAL A 51 -3.71 -5.04 -19.66
C VAL A 51 -4.54 -4.03 -20.46
N GLY A 52 -4.14 -2.78 -20.40
CA GLY A 52 -4.75 -1.68 -21.17
C GLY A 52 -5.63 -0.75 -20.36
N LEU A 53 -5.64 -0.90 -19.04
CA LEU A 53 -6.28 0.05 -18.13
C LEU A 53 -5.30 1.15 -17.77
N GLU A 54 -5.81 2.37 -17.65
CA GLU A 54 -5.07 3.55 -17.22
C GLU A 54 -5.78 4.18 -16.02
N ASP A 55 -5.02 4.86 -15.15
CA ASP A 55 -5.55 5.59 -13.98
C ASP A 55 -6.46 4.74 -13.07
N PHE A 56 -6.05 3.55 -12.74
CA PHE A 56 -6.78 2.67 -11.82
C PHE A 56 -6.12 2.63 -10.44
N GLY A 57 -6.94 2.42 -9.43
CA GLY A 57 -6.52 2.23 -8.04
C GLY A 57 -6.90 0.86 -7.48
N ILE A 58 -6.34 0.54 -6.31
CA ILE A 58 -6.73 -0.66 -5.58
C ILE A 58 -8.15 -0.48 -5.05
N GLY A 59 -9.01 -1.47 -5.29
CA GLY A 59 -10.42 -1.44 -4.88
C GLY A 59 -11.38 -0.92 -5.95
N ASP A 60 -10.86 -0.41 -7.08
CA ASP A 60 -11.70 -0.02 -8.21
C ASP A 60 -12.38 -1.24 -8.82
N THR A 61 -13.59 -1.05 -9.34
CA THR A 61 -14.38 -2.12 -9.95
C THR A 61 -14.41 -1.97 -11.46
N ILE A 62 -14.06 -3.04 -12.17
CA ILE A 62 -14.27 -3.15 -13.61
C ILE A 62 -15.72 -3.61 -13.83
N CYS A 63 -16.51 -2.79 -14.53
CA CYS A 63 -17.92 -3.03 -14.79
C CYS A 63 -18.21 -3.10 -16.29
N ASP A 64 -19.36 -3.66 -16.62
CA ASP A 64 -19.92 -3.57 -17.96
C ASP A 64 -20.17 -2.10 -18.33
N ALA A 65 -19.97 -1.76 -19.61
CA ALA A 65 -20.09 -0.38 -20.08
C ALA A 65 -21.56 0.13 -20.11
N GLU A 66 -22.52 -0.78 -20.21
CA GLU A 66 -23.96 -0.45 -20.28
C GLU A 66 -24.60 -0.46 -18.89
N PHE A 67 -24.12 -1.35 -18.00
CA PHE A 67 -24.66 -1.53 -16.65
C PHE A 67 -23.55 -1.46 -15.60
N PRO A 68 -23.07 -0.25 -15.26
CA PRO A 68 -22.03 -0.07 -14.25
C PRO A 68 -22.58 -0.35 -12.85
N ASP A 69 -22.28 -1.52 -12.30
CA ASP A 69 -22.65 -1.94 -10.94
C ASP A 69 -21.39 -2.26 -10.14
N ALA A 70 -20.94 -1.27 -9.36
CA ALA A 70 -19.72 -1.38 -8.59
C ALA A 70 -19.87 -2.29 -7.36
N LEU A 71 -18.80 -3.00 -7.02
CA LEU A 71 -18.69 -3.74 -5.76
C LEU A 71 -18.48 -2.78 -4.58
N PRO A 72 -18.81 -3.21 -3.34
CA PRO A 72 -18.50 -2.43 -2.16
C PRO A 72 -16.99 -2.11 -2.08
N ILE A 73 -16.67 -0.88 -1.75
CA ILE A 73 -15.29 -0.40 -1.64
C ILE A 73 -14.58 -1.15 -0.50
N ILE A 74 -13.36 -1.60 -0.77
CA ILE A 74 -12.49 -2.16 0.25
C ILE A 74 -11.92 -1.01 1.06
N SER A 75 -12.39 -0.83 2.29
CA SER A 75 -11.82 0.12 3.24
C SER A 75 -10.62 -0.50 3.94
N VAL A 76 -9.57 0.27 4.08
CA VAL A 76 -8.38 -0.11 4.86
C VAL A 76 -8.27 0.86 6.04
N ASP A 77 -7.91 0.35 7.21
CA ASP A 77 -7.73 1.16 8.41
C ASP A 77 -6.70 2.26 8.17
N GLU A 78 -6.99 3.44 8.71
CA GLU A 78 -6.11 4.58 8.59
C GLU A 78 -4.76 4.32 9.29
N PRO A 79 -3.68 4.96 8.80
CA PRO A 79 -2.38 4.88 9.45
C PRO A 79 -2.45 5.33 10.92
N THR A 80 -1.70 4.66 11.78
CA THR A 80 -1.59 5.00 13.21
C THR A 80 -0.26 5.63 13.57
N MET A 81 0.73 5.53 12.68
CA MET A 81 2.09 6.03 12.90
C MET A 81 2.61 6.76 11.68
N SER A 82 3.54 7.69 11.92
CA SER A 82 4.31 8.34 10.87
C SER A 82 5.81 8.29 11.18
N MET A 83 6.61 8.39 10.13
CA MET A 83 8.07 8.45 10.21
C MET A 83 8.60 9.34 9.09
N THR A 84 9.58 10.17 9.39
CA THR A 84 10.23 11.00 8.38
C THR A 84 11.28 10.18 7.63
N PHE A 85 11.19 10.17 6.30
CA PHE A 85 12.21 9.61 5.41
C PHE A 85 12.92 10.75 4.71
N SER A 86 14.24 10.78 4.76
CA SER A 86 15.05 11.82 4.12
C SER A 86 16.26 11.23 3.41
N ILE A 87 16.86 12.00 2.52
CA ILE A 87 18.13 11.62 1.92
C ILE A 87 19.20 11.52 3.01
N ASN A 88 20.20 10.69 2.76
CA ASN A 88 21.38 10.62 3.63
C ASN A 88 22.25 11.87 3.43
N ASN A 89 22.38 12.70 4.44
CA ASN A 89 23.25 13.89 4.46
C ASN A 89 24.52 13.71 5.30
N SER A 90 24.82 12.46 5.69
CA SER A 90 26.01 12.14 6.46
C SER A 90 27.29 12.14 5.60
N PRO A 91 28.48 12.14 6.23
CA PRO A 91 29.75 11.98 5.50
C PRO A 91 29.88 10.66 4.72
N PHE A 92 28.97 9.71 4.94
CA PHE A 92 28.93 8.42 4.26
C PHE A 92 27.98 8.40 3.04
N PHE A 93 27.43 9.55 2.67
CA PHE A 93 26.56 9.70 1.50
C PHE A 93 27.13 9.04 0.24
N GLY A 94 26.32 8.21 -0.42
CA GLY A 94 26.67 7.55 -1.68
C GLY A 94 27.65 6.40 -1.56
N LYS A 95 27.93 5.88 -0.36
CA LYS A 95 28.85 4.74 -0.18
C LYS A 95 28.17 3.39 -0.26
N ASP A 96 26.95 3.28 0.21
CA ASP A 96 26.22 2.01 0.32
C ASP A 96 25.10 1.86 -0.71
N GLY A 97 24.48 2.97 -1.12
CA GLY A 97 23.35 2.97 -2.04
C GLY A 97 23.63 3.57 -3.41
N LYS A 98 22.87 3.14 -4.42
CA LYS A 98 22.89 3.70 -5.79
C LYS A 98 21.90 4.85 -5.94
N PHE A 99 20.79 4.81 -5.19
CA PHE A 99 19.70 5.77 -5.27
C PHE A 99 19.72 6.68 -4.04
N VAL A 100 20.36 7.84 -4.19
CA VAL A 100 20.71 8.74 -3.08
C VAL A 100 20.03 10.10 -3.15
N THR A 101 19.25 10.39 -4.22
CA THR A 101 18.63 11.70 -4.42
C THR A 101 17.19 11.73 -3.92
N SER A 102 16.71 12.92 -3.53
CA SER A 102 15.31 13.12 -3.12
C SER A 102 14.31 12.71 -4.21
N ARG A 103 14.64 12.92 -5.48
CA ARG A 103 13.81 12.46 -6.60
C ARG A 103 13.67 10.93 -6.62
N HIS A 104 14.76 10.19 -6.49
CA HIS A 104 14.72 8.73 -6.43
C HIS A 104 13.87 8.24 -5.26
N LEU A 105 14.06 8.86 -4.09
CA LEU A 105 13.30 8.54 -2.88
C LEU A 105 11.81 8.79 -3.08
N ARG A 106 11.44 9.97 -3.60
CA ARG A 106 10.06 10.35 -3.89
C ARG A 106 9.38 9.39 -4.87
N ASP A 107 10.02 9.15 -6.03
CA ASP A 107 9.48 8.27 -7.07
C ASP A 107 9.24 6.86 -6.54
N ARG A 108 10.13 6.36 -5.68
CA ARG A 108 10.00 5.04 -5.06
C ARG A 108 8.87 4.99 -4.04
N LEU A 109 8.75 6.02 -3.19
CA LEU A 109 7.67 6.12 -2.22
C LEU A 109 6.30 6.23 -2.89
N MET A 110 6.18 7.04 -3.95
CA MET A 110 4.93 7.14 -4.72
C MET A 110 4.55 5.80 -5.38
N LYS A 111 5.50 5.06 -5.95
CA LYS A 111 5.23 3.71 -6.46
C LYS A 111 4.76 2.73 -5.37
N GLU A 112 5.19 2.92 -4.15
CA GLU A 112 4.72 2.08 -3.04
C GLU A 112 3.28 2.41 -2.68
N THR A 113 2.87 3.67 -2.68
CA THR A 113 1.47 4.05 -2.40
C THR A 113 0.49 3.50 -3.44
N GLU A 114 0.92 3.32 -4.70
CA GLU A 114 0.10 2.68 -5.74
C GLU A 114 -0.23 1.21 -5.44
N LYS A 115 0.61 0.54 -4.63
CA LYS A 115 0.48 -0.90 -4.30
C LYS A 115 -0.02 -1.15 -2.89
N ASN A 116 0.00 -0.14 -2.04
CA ASN A 116 -0.25 -0.28 -0.61
C ASN A 116 -1.17 0.82 -0.10
N LEU A 117 -2.46 0.51 0.01
CA LEU A 117 -3.49 1.44 0.50
C LEU A 117 -3.26 1.91 1.94
N ALA A 118 -2.52 1.14 2.73
CA ALA A 118 -2.23 1.48 4.12
C ALA A 118 -1.04 2.44 4.27
N LEU A 119 -0.38 2.79 3.18
CA LEU A 119 0.73 3.73 3.15
C LEU A 119 0.26 5.06 2.58
N ARG A 120 0.61 6.15 3.26
CA ARG A 120 0.42 7.51 2.76
C ARG A 120 1.75 8.25 2.83
N VAL A 121 2.03 9.09 1.86
CA VAL A 121 3.25 9.89 1.78
C VAL A 121 2.85 11.35 1.58
N GLU A 122 3.43 12.23 2.37
CA GLU A 122 3.26 13.68 2.26
C GLU A 122 4.61 14.36 2.12
N ASP A 123 4.67 15.37 1.30
CA ASP A 123 5.85 16.24 1.20
C ASP A 123 5.96 17.05 2.51
N THR A 124 7.18 17.31 2.94
CA THR A 124 7.46 18.19 4.09
C THR A 124 7.92 19.57 3.60
N ASP A 125 8.18 20.50 4.51
CA ASP A 125 8.75 21.82 4.17
C ASP A 125 10.14 21.73 3.54
N SER A 126 10.81 20.59 3.69
CA SER A 126 12.10 20.30 3.06
C SER A 126 11.92 19.44 1.81
N ALA A 127 12.51 19.87 0.70
CA ALA A 127 12.51 19.11 -0.55
C ALA A 127 13.21 17.74 -0.47
N ASP A 128 13.99 17.52 0.58
CA ASP A 128 14.81 16.32 0.79
C ASP A 128 14.23 15.35 1.82
N SER A 129 13.01 15.62 2.31
CA SER A 129 12.35 14.78 3.30
C SER A 129 10.87 14.59 3.00
N PHE A 130 10.35 13.43 3.40
CA PHE A 130 8.96 13.00 3.20
C PHE A 130 8.42 12.43 4.49
N LEU A 131 7.18 12.76 4.81
CA LEU A 131 6.47 12.17 5.93
C LEU A 131 5.71 10.93 5.43
N VAL A 132 6.09 9.77 5.97
CA VAL A 132 5.54 8.48 5.57
C VAL A 132 4.68 7.93 6.69
N PHE A 133 3.42 7.67 6.37
CA PHE A 133 2.42 7.17 7.30
C PHE A 133 2.20 5.69 7.06
N GLY A 134 2.11 4.91 8.13
CA GLY A 134 1.87 3.46 8.07
C GLY A 134 1.09 2.95 9.27
N ARG A 135 0.68 1.69 9.20
CA ARG A 135 -0.10 1.04 10.26
C ARG A 135 0.68 0.84 11.56
N GLY A 136 2.00 0.75 11.47
CA GLY A 136 2.84 0.51 12.62
C GLY A 136 4.32 0.43 12.27
N ILE A 137 5.16 0.26 13.29
CA ILE A 137 6.61 0.26 13.13
C ILE A 137 7.12 -0.88 12.24
N LEU A 138 6.50 -2.05 12.32
CA LEU A 138 6.87 -3.20 11.48
C LEU A 138 6.58 -2.92 10.00
N HIS A 139 5.43 -2.31 9.70
CA HIS A 139 5.05 -1.94 8.33
C HIS A 139 6.08 -0.99 7.71
N LEU A 140 6.43 0.09 8.44
CA LEU A 140 7.44 1.06 7.99
C LEU A 140 8.84 0.44 7.96
N GLY A 141 9.19 -0.42 8.91
CA GLY A 141 10.46 -1.13 8.96
C GLY A 141 10.67 -2.08 7.77
N VAL A 142 9.63 -2.81 7.35
CA VAL A 142 9.67 -3.65 6.15
C VAL A 142 9.89 -2.81 4.89
N LEU A 143 9.23 -1.65 4.79
CA LEU A 143 9.45 -0.73 3.67
C LEU A 143 10.90 -0.24 3.62
N VAL A 144 11.45 0.21 4.75
CA VAL A 144 12.86 0.67 4.84
C VAL A 144 13.83 -0.44 4.41
N GLU A 145 13.63 -1.66 4.92
CA GLU A 145 14.50 -2.80 4.59
C GLU A 145 14.39 -3.19 3.11
N THR A 146 13.18 -3.14 2.55
CA THR A 146 12.96 -3.39 1.11
C THR A 146 13.69 -2.37 0.26
N MET A 147 13.55 -1.09 0.59
CA MET A 147 14.24 0.00 -0.11
C MET A 147 15.76 -0.12 0.01
N ARG A 148 16.27 -0.48 1.19
CA ARG A 148 17.70 -0.73 1.40
C ARG A 148 18.21 -1.85 0.49
N ARG A 149 17.48 -2.96 0.36
CA ARG A 149 17.84 -4.08 -0.54
C ARG A 149 17.77 -3.70 -2.02
N GLU A 150 16.89 -2.80 -2.38
CA GLU A 150 16.82 -2.24 -3.73
C GLU A 150 17.98 -1.27 -4.05
N GLY A 151 18.77 -0.90 -3.05
CA GLY A 151 19.93 -0.01 -3.19
C GLY A 151 19.62 1.47 -2.95
N TYR A 152 18.52 1.77 -2.25
CA TYR A 152 18.23 3.12 -1.77
C TYR A 152 19.03 3.39 -0.48
N GLU A 153 19.60 4.57 -0.41
CA GLU A 153 20.26 5.09 0.79
C GLU A 153 19.41 6.22 1.35
N LEU A 154 18.93 6.06 2.57
CA LEU A 154 18.03 7.01 3.21
C LEU A 154 18.30 7.08 4.71
N THR A 155 17.90 8.19 5.29
CA THR A 155 17.84 8.40 6.74
C THR A 155 16.38 8.34 7.19
N VAL A 156 16.12 7.66 8.29
CA VAL A 156 14.79 7.58 8.89
C VAL A 156 14.77 8.29 10.23
N GLY A 157 13.72 9.08 10.45
CA GLY A 157 13.48 9.74 11.73
C GLY A 157 12.84 8.79 12.75
N ASN A 158 12.62 9.30 13.95
CA ASN A 158 11.91 8.55 14.99
C ASN A 158 10.43 8.36 14.60
N PRO A 159 9.85 7.18 14.83
CA PRO A 159 8.43 6.95 14.62
C PRO A 159 7.60 7.80 15.59
N GLN A 160 6.51 8.36 15.09
CA GLN A 160 5.58 9.18 15.86
C GLN A 160 4.18 8.57 15.78
N VAL A 161 3.50 8.48 16.91
CA VAL A 161 2.10 8.04 16.97
C VAL A 161 1.21 9.20 16.53
N LEU A 162 0.22 8.90 15.69
CA LEU A 162 -0.74 9.87 15.20
C LEU A 162 -1.86 10.06 16.23
N VAL A 163 -1.94 11.26 16.77
CA VAL A 163 -3.00 11.67 17.71
C VAL A 163 -4.07 12.42 16.94
N LYS A 164 -5.30 11.91 16.95
CA LYS A 164 -6.46 12.57 16.33
C LYS A 164 -7.13 13.51 17.32
N GLN A 165 -7.65 14.63 16.82
CA GLN A 165 -8.56 15.47 17.57
C GLN A 165 -10.00 15.20 17.14
N ILE A 166 -10.82 14.65 18.05
CA ILE A 166 -12.24 14.38 17.83
C ILE A 166 -12.99 15.16 18.93
N ASP A 167 -13.94 16.02 18.54
CA ASP A 167 -14.71 16.86 19.44
C ASP A 167 -13.86 17.68 20.45
N GLY A 168 -12.70 18.17 19.96
CA GLY A 168 -11.76 18.97 20.77
C GLY A 168 -10.93 18.17 21.78
N LYS A 169 -11.05 16.84 21.81
CA LYS A 169 -10.27 15.94 22.65
C LYS A 169 -9.23 15.19 21.82
N LYS A 170 -8.07 14.97 22.44
CA LYS A 170 -7.01 14.14 21.84
C LYS A 170 -7.37 12.67 21.99
N HIS A 171 -7.29 11.94 20.90
CA HIS A 171 -7.50 10.49 20.84
C HIS A 171 -6.24 9.81 20.30
N GLU A 172 -5.74 8.84 21.03
CA GLU A 172 -4.65 7.97 20.62
C GLU A 172 -5.21 6.68 20.00
N PRO A 173 -4.51 6.04 19.05
CA PRO A 173 -4.93 4.75 18.51
C PRO A 173 -4.81 3.66 19.58
N PHE A 174 -5.87 2.88 19.74
CA PHE A 174 -5.90 1.70 20.60
C PHE A 174 -6.18 0.46 19.77
N GLU A 175 -5.46 -0.63 20.06
CA GLU A 175 -5.61 -1.90 19.38
C GLU A 175 -5.88 -3.02 20.39
N ILE A 176 -6.60 -4.05 19.96
CA ILE A 176 -6.77 -5.29 20.71
C ILE A 176 -5.65 -6.23 20.30
N LEU A 177 -4.72 -6.50 21.23
CA LEU A 177 -3.65 -7.46 21.02
C LEU A 177 -4.14 -8.88 21.42
N VAL A 178 -4.21 -9.76 20.45
CA VAL A 178 -4.46 -11.20 20.69
C VAL A 178 -3.16 -11.97 20.46
N VAL A 179 -2.71 -12.69 21.48
CA VAL A 179 -1.47 -13.46 21.42
C VAL A 179 -1.80 -14.94 21.67
N ASP A 180 -1.53 -15.78 20.68
CA ASP A 180 -1.67 -17.23 20.80
C ASP A 180 -0.28 -17.86 20.96
N VAL A 181 -0.05 -18.47 22.13
CA VAL A 181 1.24 -19.07 22.51
C VAL A 181 1.03 -20.35 23.29
N PRO A 182 1.96 -21.32 23.24
CA PRO A 182 1.95 -22.45 24.13
C PRO A 182 1.94 -22.01 25.60
N SER A 183 1.22 -22.77 26.45
CA SER A 183 0.99 -22.41 27.86
C SER A 183 2.27 -22.17 28.67
N GLU A 184 3.38 -22.82 28.32
CA GLU A 184 4.70 -22.64 28.96
C GLU A 184 5.29 -21.23 28.75
N PHE A 185 4.83 -20.47 27.71
CA PHE A 185 5.27 -19.10 27.41
C PHE A 185 4.31 -18.02 27.89
N SER A 186 3.12 -18.39 28.39
CA SER A 186 2.08 -17.43 28.81
C SER A 186 2.59 -16.44 29.85
N GLY A 187 3.32 -16.90 30.85
CA GLY A 187 3.89 -16.03 31.90
C GLY A 187 4.85 -14.99 31.34
N LYS A 188 5.72 -15.38 30.42
CA LYS A 188 6.68 -14.45 29.79
C LYS A 188 5.98 -13.39 28.95
N VAL A 189 4.89 -13.76 28.24
CA VAL A 189 4.10 -12.81 27.45
C VAL A 189 3.38 -11.81 28.35
N ILE A 190 2.76 -12.28 29.44
CA ILE A 190 2.08 -11.42 30.42
C ILE A 190 3.08 -10.43 31.02
N ASP A 191 4.23 -10.89 31.47
CA ASP A 191 5.28 -10.02 32.03
C ASP A 191 5.73 -8.95 31.03
N LEU A 192 5.91 -9.32 29.76
CA LEU A 192 6.38 -8.42 28.70
C LEU A 192 5.33 -7.35 28.35
N VAL A 193 4.06 -7.69 28.37
CA VAL A 193 2.96 -6.75 28.09
C VAL A 193 2.69 -5.85 29.28
N THR A 194 2.85 -6.34 30.53
CA THR A 194 2.61 -5.58 31.75
C THR A 194 3.72 -4.56 32.06
N GLN A 195 4.93 -4.77 31.53
CA GLN A 195 6.06 -3.83 31.70
C GLN A 195 6.01 -2.61 30.76
N ARG A 196 5.06 -2.52 29.88
CA ARG A 196 4.82 -1.41 28.95
C ARG A 196 3.67 -0.55 29.41
#